data_bcd7a82a4d07d44887310acf544ecf64
#
_entry.id   bcd7a82a4d07d44887310acf544ecf64
#
_cell.length_a   1.000
_cell.length_b   1.000
_cell.length_c   1.000
_cell.angle_alpha   90.00
_cell.angle_beta   90.00
_cell.angle_gamma   90.00
#
_symmetry.space_group_name_H-M   'P 1'
#
loop_
_entity.id
_entity.type
_entity.pdbx_description
1 polymer ?
#
loop_
_entity_poly.entity_id
_entity_poly.type
_entity_poly.pdbx_seq_one_letter_code
_entity_poly.pdbx_strand_id
1 'polypeptide(L)'
;AKADVYGSLIQPPQELVDLAASVEDAEDEITLFDSLLRERVEEIFAQTRYLARKYAAVVANPPYMGAKNMSAELKQFVQDRYEDGKADLYGCFYVRFLKLAMEYGLEGMVLGDTWMFIKTFEEMRKDLIKKRRIESFLHIRDITNHPDIFGANAAFIICPCYVSHKKTTFIKLTQTGVVRKRFGLLSILAADKSKARFEVNQHEFMQIPGSPIVYWLSKPMREAFAKGKALKEIAKPRHGMATGNNDAVLRTWQEISRKKIDRSVISQKELAESKAEWFPINRCLLYTSPSPRDTR
;
A
#
# COMPACT_ATOMS: atom_id res chain seq x y z
N ALA A 1 -20.52 12.40 -14.07
CA ALA A 1 -19.40 11.90 -13.25
C ALA A 1 -18.12 12.53 -13.80
N LYS A 2 -17.20 12.93 -12.92
CA LYS A 2 -15.89 13.47 -13.32
C LYS A 2 -14.95 12.31 -13.66
N ALA A 3 -15.14 11.77 -14.87
CA ALA A 3 -14.42 10.58 -15.34
C ALA A 3 -12.90 10.83 -15.44
N ASP A 4 -12.51 12.05 -15.74
CA ASP A 4 -11.14 12.54 -15.76
C ASP A 4 -10.43 12.47 -14.39
N VAL A 5 -11.19 12.61 -13.28
CA VAL A 5 -10.67 12.57 -11.91
C VAL A 5 -10.70 11.15 -11.34
N TYR A 6 -11.77 10.41 -11.57
CA TYR A 6 -12.01 9.11 -10.93
C TYR A 6 -11.61 7.91 -11.79
N GLY A 7 -11.55 8.09 -13.10
CA GLY A 7 -11.15 7.04 -14.04
C GLY A 7 -11.90 5.73 -13.84
N SER A 8 -11.18 4.61 -13.89
CA SER A 8 -11.74 3.27 -13.74
C SER A 8 -12.23 2.92 -12.32
N LEU A 9 -12.05 3.80 -11.33
CA LEU A 9 -12.68 3.66 -10.02
C LEU A 9 -14.20 3.90 -10.06
N ILE A 10 -14.72 4.51 -11.11
CA ILE A 10 -16.16 4.69 -11.29
C ILE A 10 -16.86 3.33 -11.34
N GLN A 11 -17.94 3.22 -10.59
CA GLN A 11 -18.89 2.13 -10.65
C GLN A 11 -20.18 2.69 -11.25
N PRO A 12 -20.52 2.38 -12.52
CA PRO A 12 -21.72 2.88 -13.12
C PRO A 12 -22.96 2.42 -12.34
N PRO A 13 -23.97 3.28 -12.15
CA PRO A 13 -25.24 2.86 -11.58
C PRO A 13 -25.96 1.88 -12.52
N GLN A 14 -26.73 0.95 -11.96
CA GLN A 14 -27.38 -0.12 -12.74
C GLN A 14 -28.29 0.42 -13.83
N GLU A 15 -29.03 1.51 -13.54
CA GLU A 15 -29.91 2.17 -14.50
C GLU A 15 -29.16 2.62 -15.78
N LEU A 16 -27.93 3.13 -15.61
CA LEU A 16 -27.10 3.52 -16.75
C LEU A 16 -26.56 2.32 -17.51
N VAL A 17 -26.28 1.21 -16.81
CA VAL A 17 -25.84 -0.05 -17.43
C VAL A 17 -26.96 -0.63 -18.27
N ASP A 18 -28.19 -0.65 -17.75
CA ASP A 18 -29.38 -1.18 -18.44
C ASP A 18 -29.72 -0.30 -19.64
N LEU A 19 -29.61 1.02 -19.50
CA LEU A 19 -29.81 1.95 -20.62
C LEU A 19 -28.74 1.75 -21.72
N ALA A 20 -27.47 1.59 -21.36
CA ALA A 20 -26.40 1.36 -22.31
C ALA A 20 -26.55 0.00 -23.04
N ALA A 21 -27.16 -1.01 -22.42
CA ALA A 21 -27.50 -2.26 -23.06
C ALA A 21 -28.70 -2.13 -24.03
N SER A 22 -29.76 -1.43 -23.63
CA SER A 22 -30.96 -1.27 -24.47
C SER A 22 -30.72 -0.49 -25.76
N VAL A 23 -29.75 0.45 -25.74
CA VAL A 23 -29.40 1.25 -26.94
C VAL A 23 -28.58 0.43 -27.96
N GLU A 24 -27.91 -0.62 -27.56
CA GLU A 24 -27.13 -1.49 -28.45
C GLU A 24 -28.06 -2.32 -29.36
N ASP A 25 -29.29 -2.61 -28.87
CA ASP A 25 -30.32 -3.34 -29.62
C ASP A 25 -31.20 -2.46 -30.51
N ALA A 26 -31.11 -1.13 -30.36
CA ALA A 26 -31.94 -0.16 -31.08
C ALA A 26 -31.15 0.54 -32.20
N GLU A 27 -31.01 -0.11 -33.36
CA GLU A 27 -30.29 0.47 -34.51
C GLU A 27 -31.05 1.56 -35.25
N ASP A 28 -32.35 1.79 -35.00
CA ASP A 28 -33.20 2.73 -35.77
C ASP A 28 -33.84 3.81 -34.88
N GLU A 29 -33.67 5.05 -35.32
CA GLU A 29 -34.30 6.31 -34.88
C GLU A 29 -33.47 7.27 -34.00
N ILE A 30 -32.28 7.62 -34.41
CA ILE A 30 -31.64 8.87 -33.91
C ILE A 30 -31.48 9.81 -35.09
N THR A 31 -32.39 10.75 -35.17
CA THR A 31 -32.41 11.83 -36.18
C THR A 31 -31.17 12.74 -36.09
N LEU A 32 -30.84 13.34 -37.20
CA LEU A 32 -29.70 14.17 -37.60
C LEU A 32 -29.33 15.36 -36.69
N PHE A 33 -29.85 15.46 -35.47
CA PHE A 33 -29.80 16.75 -34.75
C PHE A 33 -28.61 16.93 -33.81
N ASP A 34 -27.75 15.93 -33.56
CA ASP A 34 -26.59 16.17 -32.71
C ASP A 34 -25.47 15.13 -32.91
N SER A 35 -24.71 15.25 -33.98
CA SER A 35 -23.57 14.37 -34.20
C SER A 35 -22.56 14.40 -33.04
N LEU A 36 -22.32 15.57 -32.44
CA LEU A 36 -21.44 15.72 -31.28
C LEU A 36 -22.06 15.18 -29.97
N LEU A 37 -23.36 15.32 -29.79
CA LEU A 37 -24.06 14.77 -28.63
C LEU A 37 -24.14 13.25 -28.71
N ARG A 38 -24.42 12.73 -29.91
CA ARG A 38 -24.42 11.30 -30.19
C ARG A 38 -23.07 10.66 -29.92
N GLU A 39 -22.00 11.24 -30.46
CA GLU A 39 -20.62 10.75 -30.22
C GLU A 39 -20.28 10.67 -28.71
N ARG A 40 -20.64 11.70 -27.95
CA ARG A 40 -20.46 11.72 -26.49
C ARG A 40 -21.30 10.66 -25.76
N VAL A 41 -22.53 10.47 -26.17
CA VAL A 41 -23.43 9.47 -25.56
C VAL A 41 -22.90 8.06 -25.85
N GLU A 42 -22.48 7.80 -27.08
CA GLU A 42 -21.88 6.51 -27.48
C GLU A 42 -20.59 6.25 -26.68
N GLU A 43 -19.74 7.26 -26.49
CA GLU A 43 -18.55 7.16 -25.68
C GLU A 43 -18.87 6.85 -24.20
N ILE A 44 -19.87 7.52 -23.61
CA ILE A 44 -20.33 7.26 -22.24
C ILE A 44 -20.88 5.84 -22.11
N PHE A 45 -21.65 5.36 -23.07
CA PHE A 45 -22.19 4.01 -23.05
C PHE A 45 -21.09 2.94 -23.23
N ALA A 46 -20.13 3.18 -24.13
CA ALA A 46 -18.97 2.31 -24.29
C ALA A 46 -18.17 2.22 -22.98
N GLN A 47 -17.86 3.34 -22.35
CA GLN A 47 -17.17 3.39 -21.05
C GLN A 47 -17.99 2.68 -19.95
N THR A 48 -19.32 2.88 -19.94
CA THR A 48 -20.23 2.24 -18.99
C THR A 48 -20.17 0.72 -19.12
N ARG A 49 -20.25 0.20 -20.36
CA ARG A 49 -20.15 -1.26 -20.63
C ARG A 49 -18.82 -1.82 -20.16
N TYR A 50 -17.68 -1.14 -20.43
CA TYR A 50 -16.37 -1.58 -19.96
C TYR A 50 -16.26 -1.57 -18.43
N LEU A 51 -16.81 -0.56 -17.77
CA LEU A 51 -16.73 -0.43 -16.30
C LEU A 51 -17.72 -1.33 -15.55
N ALA A 52 -18.78 -1.79 -16.19
CA ALA A 52 -19.78 -2.71 -15.61
C ALA A 52 -19.43 -4.19 -15.85
N ARG A 53 -18.74 -4.49 -16.95
CA ARG A 53 -18.41 -5.86 -17.35
C ARG A 53 -17.52 -6.58 -16.34
N LYS A 54 -17.69 -7.92 -16.25
CA LYS A 54 -16.79 -8.80 -15.51
C LYS A 54 -15.74 -9.39 -16.43
N TYR A 55 -14.53 -9.54 -15.92
CA TYR A 55 -13.36 -10.01 -16.67
C TYR A 55 -12.78 -11.27 -16.05
N ALA A 56 -12.33 -12.19 -16.91
CA ALA A 56 -11.61 -13.39 -16.46
C ALA A 56 -10.23 -13.05 -15.88
N ALA A 57 -9.61 -11.96 -16.34
CA ALA A 57 -8.36 -11.45 -15.81
C ALA A 57 -8.39 -9.92 -15.75
N VAL A 58 -7.95 -9.37 -14.60
CA VAL A 58 -7.79 -7.94 -14.38
C VAL A 58 -6.35 -7.71 -13.95
N VAL A 59 -5.59 -6.92 -14.71
CA VAL A 59 -4.16 -6.71 -14.44
C VAL A 59 -3.85 -5.22 -14.39
N ALA A 60 -3.14 -4.77 -13.36
CA ALA A 60 -2.73 -3.38 -13.24
C ALA A 60 -1.46 -3.14 -12.43
N ASN A 61 -0.84 -2.02 -12.75
CA ASN A 61 0.08 -1.30 -11.89
C ASN A 61 -0.56 0.07 -11.61
N PRO A 62 -1.38 0.19 -10.56
CA PRO A 62 -2.11 1.42 -10.27
C PRO A 62 -1.19 2.52 -9.76
N PRO A 63 -1.60 3.80 -9.85
CA PRO A 63 -0.82 4.90 -9.31
C PRO A 63 -0.68 4.80 -7.79
N TYR A 64 0.51 5.14 -7.28
CA TYR A 64 0.84 5.22 -5.86
C TYR A 64 0.63 6.65 -5.39
N MET A 65 -0.52 6.92 -4.79
CA MET A 65 -0.90 8.24 -4.33
C MET A 65 -1.56 8.13 -2.95
N GLY A 66 -0.78 8.41 -1.92
CA GLY A 66 -1.30 8.46 -0.56
C GLY A 66 -2.38 9.54 -0.40
N ALA A 67 -3.32 9.34 0.51
CA ALA A 67 -4.47 10.23 0.74
C ALA A 67 -4.11 11.71 1.00
N LYS A 68 -2.87 12.01 1.40
CA LYS A 68 -2.38 13.39 1.59
C LYS A 68 -2.17 14.14 0.27
N ASN A 69 -1.90 13.41 -0.80
CA ASN A 69 -1.60 13.95 -2.12
C ASN A 69 -2.81 13.96 -3.06
N MET A 70 -3.94 13.39 -2.63
CA MET A 70 -5.20 13.40 -3.37
C MET A 70 -5.83 14.79 -3.33
N SER A 71 -6.48 15.20 -4.42
CA SER A 71 -7.36 16.37 -4.41
C SER A 71 -8.49 16.19 -3.40
N ALA A 72 -9.06 17.28 -2.89
CA ALA A 72 -10.17 17.21 -1.92
C ALA A 72 -11.34 16.38 -2.46
N GLU A 73 -11.65 16.53 -3.74
CA GLU A 73 -12.71 15.80 -4.42
C GLU A 73 -12.42 14.30 -4.55
N LEU A 74 -11.22 13.91 -5.02
CA LEU A 74 -10.82 12.49 -5.11
C LEU A 74 -10.80 11.86 -3.72
N LYS A 75 -10.31 12.58 -2.72
CA LYS A 75 -10.27 12.11 -1.34
C LYS A 75 -11.66 11.83 -0.80
N GLN A 76 -12.63 12.73 -1.03
CA GLN A 76 -14.02 12.50 -0.63
C GLN A 76 -14.61 11.28 -1.33
N PHE A 77 -14.42 11.17 -2.65
CA PHE A 77 -14.91 10.06 -3.44
C PHE A 77 -14.38 8.70 -2.94
N VAL A 78 -13.06 8.60 -2.66
CA VAL A 78 -12.49 7.33 -2.16
C VAL A 78 -12.90 7.02 -0.73
N GLN A 79 -13.13 8.02 0.11
CA GLN A 79 -13.68 7.82 1.45
C GLN A 79 -15.10 7.23 1.41
N ASP A 80 -15.93 7.71 0.49
CA ASP A 80 -17.33 7.30 0.39
C ASP A 80 -17.48 5.90 -0.27
N ARG A 81 -16.57 5.53 -1.18
CA ARG A 81 -16.73 4.35 -2.04
C ARG A 81 -15.73 3.23 -1.80
N TYR A 82 -14.58 3.54 -1.16
CA TYR A 82 -13.43 2.64 -1.02
C TYR A 82 -12.80 2.70 0.37
N GLU A 83 -13.62 2.58 1.42
CA GLU A 83 -13.21 2.73 2.83
C GLU A 83 -11.96 1.90 3.17
N ASP A 84 -11.91 0.63 2.76
CA ASP A 84 -10.81 -0.28 3.07
C ASP A 84 -9.51 0.04 2.31
N GLY A 85 -9.61 0.78 1.21
CA GLY A 85 -8.47 1.15 0.34
C GLY A 85 -8.08 2.62 0.40
N LYS A 86 -8.84 3.47 1.09
CA LYS A 86 -8.75 4.95 1.05
C LYS A 86 -7.41 5.56 1.46
N ALA A 87 -6.54 4.80 2.11
CA ALA A 87 -5.24 5.29 2.57
C ALA A 87 -4.27 5.58 1.42
N ASP A 88 -4.40 4.85 0.32
CA ASP A 88 -3.65 5.08 -0.91
C ASP A 88 -4.50 4.67 -2.12
N LEU A 89 -4.28 5.34 -3.25
CA LEU A 89 -5.07 5.11 -4.45
C LEU A 89 -4.95 3.66 -4.95
N TYR A 90 -3.78 3.03 -4.83
CA TYR A 90 -3.62 1.62 -5.19
C TYR A 90 -4.53 0.68 -4.36
N GLY A 91 -4.82 1.02 -3.10
CA GLY A 91 -5.77 0.27 -2.28
C GLY A 91 -7.20 0.37 -2.80
N CYS A 92 -7.60 1.55 -3.31
CA CYS A 92 -8.89 1.75 -3.96
C CYS A 92 -8.99 0.90 -5.25
N PHE A 93 -7.92 0.85 -6.04
CA PHE A 93 -7.84 0.01 -7.23
C PHE A 93 -7.92 -1.49 -6.91
N TYR A 94 -7.27 -1.94 -5.84
CA TYR A 94 -7.42 -3.32 -5.35
C TYR A 94 -8.90 -3.66 -5.10
N VAL A 95 -9.59 -2.83 -4.31
CA VAL A 95 -11.03 -3.06 -4.01
C VAL A 95 -11.88 -2.99 -5.27
N ARG A 96 -11.57 -2.09 -6.21
CA ARG A 96 -12.30 -1.94 -7.47
C ARG A 96 -12.14 -3.16 -8.36
N PHE A 97 -10.95 -3.69 -8.48
CA PHE A 97 -10.64 -4.80 -9.38
C PHE A 97 -11.25 -6.11 -8.91
N LEU A 98 -11.37 -6.33 -7.61
CA LEU A 98 -12.17 -7.42 -7.06
C LEU A 98 -13.62 -7.39 -7.56
N LYS A 99 -14.17 -6.19 -7.79
CA LYS A 99 -15.51 -6.01 -8.34
C LYS A 99 -15.56 -6.18 -9.85
N LEU A 100 -14.44 -6.02 -10.56
CA LEU A 100 -14.36 -6.24 -12.01
C LEU A 100 -14.03 -7.68 -12.38
N ALA A 101 -13.37 -8.42 -11.50
CA ALA A 101 -13.05 -9.81 -11.75
C ALA A 101 -14.31 -10.71 -11.68
N MET A 102 -14.34 -11.75 -12.50
CA MET A 102 -15.28 -12.86 -12.35
C MET A 102 -15.00 -13.62 -11.05
N GLU A 103 -15.93 -14.40 -10.56
CA GLU A 103 -15.81 -15.18 -9.33
C GLU A 103 -14.54 -16.05 -9.29
N TYR A 104 -14.26 -16.73 -10.40
CA TYR A 104 -13.06 -17.56 -10.58
C TYR A 104 -12.00 -16.90 -11.48
N GLY A 105 -12.13 -15.59 -11.70
CA GLY A 105 -11.15 -14.82 -12.45
C GLY A 105 -9.87 -14.60 -11.67
N LEU A 106 -8.92 -13.94 -12.30
CA LEU A 106 -7.63 -13.61 -11.68
C LEU A 106 -7.43 -12.09 -11.65
N GLU A 107 -6.92 -11.62 -10.55
CA GLU A 107 -6.47 -10.23 -10.40
C GLU A 107 -4.95 -10.22 -10.19
N GLY A 108 -4.23 -9.58 -11.10
CA GLY A 108 -2.78 -9.40 -11.03
C GLY A 108 -2.42 -7.95 -10.74
N MET A 109 -1.69 -7.69 -9.66
CA MET A 109 -1.31 -6.33 -9.30
C MET A 109 0.16 -6.22 -8.92
N VAL A 110 0.72 -5.02 -9.16
CA VAL A 110 2.01 -4.60 -8.59
C VAL A 110 1.74 -3.41 -7.69
N LEU A 111 1.97 -3.56 -6.39
CA LEU A 111 1.76 -2.51 -5.38
C LEU A 111 3.03 -2.28 -4.57
N GLY A 112 3.18 -1.09 -3.97
CA GLY A 112 4.19 -0.88 -2.92
C GLY A 112 3.95 -1.84 -1.76
N ASP A 113 5.02 -2.40 -1.17
CA ASP A 113 4.92 -3.47 -0.16
C ASP A 113 4.36 -3.01 1.20
N THR A 114 4.22 -1.71 1.42
CA THR A 114 3.78 -1.13 2.70
C THR A 114 2.41 -1.63 3.16
N TRP A 115 1.50 -1.92 2.23
CA TRP A 115 0.19 -2.49 2.58
C TRP A 115 0.29 -3.84 3.29
N MET A 116 1.38 -4.58 3.10
CA MET A 116 1.62 -5.87 3.75
C MET A 116 1.72 -5.74 5.29
N PHE A 117 2.07 -4.56 5.82
CA PHE A 117 2.48 -4.40 7.22
C PHE A 117 1.74 -3.30 7.98
N ILE A 118 1.45 -2.15 7.34
CA ILE A 118 0.93 -0.98 8.06
C ILE A 118 -0.53 -1.16 8.50
N LYS A 119 -0.87 -0.53 9.61
CA LYS A 119 -2.18 -0.66 10.26
C LYS A 119 -3.34 -0.18 9.36
N THR A 120 -3.12 0.84 8.57
CA THR A 120 -4.15 1.43 7.71
C THR A 120 -4.73 0.46 6.66
N PHE A 121 -4.00 -0.62 6.30
CA PHE A 121 -4.45 -1.66 5.38
C PHE A 121 -4.80 -2.99 6.09
N GLU A 122 -5.02 -2.96 7.40
CA GLU A 122 -5.32 -4.18 8.17
C GLU A 122 -6.60 -4.86 7.67
N GLU A 123 -7.66 -4.12 7.44
CA GLU A 123 -8.94 -4.67 6.99
C GLU A 123 -8.86 -5.21 5.56
N MET A 124 -8.15 -4.52 4.67
CA MET A 124 -7.85 -5.02 3.31
C MET A 124 -7.09 -6.35 3.36
N ARG A 125 -6.08 -6.49 4.24
CA ARG A 125 -5.36 -7.77 4.42
C ARG A 125 -6.25 -8.87 4.98
N LYS A 126 -7.10 -8.55 5.96
CA LYS A 126 -8.06 -9.50 6.54
C LYS A 126 -9.05 -9.99 5.49
N ASP A 127 -9.58 -9.09 4.64
CA ASP A 127 -10.45 -9.47 3.52
C ASP A 127 -9.72 -10.40 2.55
N LEU A 128 -8.50 -10.05 2.14
CA LEU A 128 -7.66 -10.87 1.28
C LEU A 128 -7.45 -12.28 1.88
N ILE A 129 -7.03 -12.36 3.13
CA ILE A 129 -6.69 -13.64 3.78
C ILE A 129 -7.93 -14.52 4.00
N LYS A 130 -9.07 -13.92 4.37
CA LYS A 130 -10.26 -14.67 4.75
C LYS A 130 -11.16 -15.03 3.56
N LYS A 131 -11.24 -14.16 2.55
CA LYS A 131 -12.25 -14.28 1.51
C LYS A 131 -11.68 -14.54 0.12
N ARG A 132 -10.37 -14.39 -0.07
CA ARG A 132 -9.70 -14.50 -1.36
C ARG A 132 -8.61 -15.54 -1.30
N ARG A 133 -8.11 -15.93 -2.46
CA ARG A 133 -6.98 -16.85 -2.57
C ARG A 133 -5.80 -16.15 -3.21
N ILE A 134 -4.67 -16.13 -2.53
CA ILE A 134 -3.40 -15.71 -3.13
C ILE A 134 -2.86 -16.89 -3.95
N GLU A 135 -2.75 -16.72 -5.25
CA GLU A 135 -2.23 -17.76 -6.16
C GLU A 135 -0.71 -17.77 -6.20
N SER A 136 -0.12 -16.60 -6.31
CA SER A 136 1.32 -16.41 -6.31
C SER A 136 1.69 -15.03 -5.80
N PHE A 137 2.90 -14.92 -5.25
CA PHE A 137 3.37 -13.67 -4.66
C PHE A 137 4.86 -13.48 -4.91
N LEU A 138 5.23 -12.36 -5.51
CA LEU A 138 6.61 -11.98 -5.77
C LEU A 138 6.93 -10.67 -5.06
N HIS A 139 7.79 -10.72 -4.04
CA HIS A 139 8.24 -9.55 -3.30
C HIS A 139 9.59 -9.10 -3.86
N ILE A 140 9.60 -7.92 -4.45
CA ILE A 140 10.74 -7.39 -5.20
C ILE A 140 11.15 -6.05 -4.60
N ARG A 141 12.44 -5.79 -4.45
CA ARG A 141 12.98 -4.47 -4.11
C ARG A 141 13.74 -3.92 -5.31
N ASP A 142 13.76 -2.60 -5.46
CA ASP A 142 14.54 -1.90 -6.49
C ASP A 142 14.23 -2.43 -7.91
N ILE A 143 12.97 -2.38 -8.32
CA ILE A 143 12.52 -2.83 -9.65
C ILE A 143 12.93 -1.87 -10.77
N THR A 144 13.41 -0.68 -10.43
CA THR A 144 13.85 0.35 -11.36
C THR A 144 15.07 1.09 -10.79
N ASN A 145 15.85 1.66 -11.68
CA ASN A 145 16.94 2.59 -11.33
C ASN A 145 16.45 4.05 -11.19
N HIS A 146 15.15 4.30 -11.29
CA HIS A 146 14.61 5.66 -11.18
C HIS A 146 14.77 6.19 -9.74
N PRO A 147 15.36 7.38 -9.54
CA PRO A 147 15.71 7.89 -8.22
C PRO A 147 14.48 8.15 -7.34
N ASP A 148 13.31 8.39 -7.92
CA ASP A 148 12.08 8.69 -7.19
C ASP A 148 11.23 7.44 -6.84
N ILE A 149 11.65 6.26 -7.30
CA ILE A 149 10.95 4.99 -7.02
C ILE A 149 11.76 4.21 -6.00
N PHE A 150 11.54 4.51 -4.74
CA PHE A 150 12.17 3.85 -3.60
C PHE A 150 11.25 2.79 -2.99
N GLY A 151 11.88 1.72 -2.50
CA GLY A 151 11.20 0.73 -1.68
C GLY A 151 11.01 -0.60 -2.37
N ALA A 152 10.33 -1.48 -1.66
CA ALA A 152 9.96 -2.77 -2.18
C ALA A 152 8.54 -2.75 -2.74
N ASN A 153 8.31 -3.64 -3.69
CA ASN A 153 7.02 -3.85 -4.33
C ASN A 153 6.59 -5.30 -4.17
N ALA A 154 5.30 -5.51 -4.13
CA ALA A 154 4.67 -6.80 -4.16
C ALA A 154 3.93 -6.96 -5.49
N ALA A 155 4.37 -7.90 -6.32
CA ALA A 155 3.62 -8.36 -7.48
C ALA A 155 2.90 -9.66 -7.07
N PHE A 156 1.59 -9.70 -7.21
CA PHE A 156 0.82 -10.84 -6.76
C PHE A 156 -0.36 -11.13 -7.69
N ILE A 157 -0.80 -12.37 -7.66
CA ILE A 157 -2.01 -12.82 -8.34
C ILE A 157 -2.95 -13.37 -7.27
N ILE A 158 -4.18 -12.91 -7.29
CA ILE A 158 -5.25 -13.40 -6.43
C ILE A 158 -6.44 -13.88 -7.26
N CYS A 159 -7.18 -14.84 -6.69
CA CYS A 159 -8.51 -15.20 -7.15
C CYS A 159 -9.54 -14.65 -6.15
N PRO A 160 -10.62 -13.99 -6.61
CA PRO A 160 -11.69 -13.54 -5.72
C PRO A 160 -12.35 -14.67 -4.94
N CYS A 161 -12.28 -15.91 -5.42
CA CYS A 161 -12.81 -17.08 -4.75
C CYS A 161 -11.94 -17.51 -3.56
N TYR A 162 -12.57 -18.02 -2.51
CA TYR A 162 -11.88 -18.60 -1.37
C TYR A 162 -11.62 -20.10 -1.58
N VAL A 163 -10.42 -20.56 -1.25
CA VAL A 163 -10.07 -21.99 -1.18
C VAL A 163 -9.28 -22.24 0.11
N SER A 164 -9.87 -23.00 1.04
CA SER A 164 -9.21 -23.37 2.29
C SER A 164 -8.02 -24.31 2.05
N HIS A 165 -7.04 -24.22 2.93
CA HIS A 165 -5.92 -25.17 3.05
C HIS A 165 -4.89 -25.21 1.91
N LYS A 166 -5.03 -24.43 0.84
CA LYS A 166 -4.00 -24.34 -0.18
C LYS A 166 -2.81 -23.53 0.31
N LYS A 167 -1.60 -24.05 0.09
CA LYS A 167 -0.37 -23.29 0.28
C LYS A 167 -0.13 -22.41 -0.94
N THR A 168 0.32 -21.21 -0.70
CA THR A 168 0.72 -20.25 -1.73
C THR A 168 2.23 -20.16 -1.81
N THR A 169 2.75 -20.07 -3.02
CA THR A 169 4.17 -19.82 -3.27
C THR A 169 4.47 -18.32 -3.17
N PHE A 170 5.35 -17.98 -2.24
CA PHE A 170 5.93 -16.64 -2.10
C PHE A 170 7.39 -16.68 -2.53
N ILE A 171 7.80 -15.72 -3.36
CA ILE A 171 9.19 -15.57 -3.80
C ILE A 171 9.71 -14.22 -3.31
N LYS A 172 10.89 -14.23 -2.66
CA LYS A 172 11.54 -13.03 -2.11
C LYS A 172 12.79 -12.67 -2.91
N LEU A 173 12.71 -11.58 -3.65
CA LEU A 173 13.80 -11.03 -4.45
C LEU A 173 14.21 -9.61 -3.98
N THR A 174 14.35 -9.43 -2.67
CA THR A 174 14.61 -8.11 -2.09
C THR A 174 16.10 -7.76 -1.99
N GLN A 175 17.01 -8.70 -2.23
CA GLN A 175 18.46 -8.52 -2.04
C GLN A 175 19.27 -8.46 -3.33
N THR A 176 18.64 -8.63 -4.49
CA THR A 176 19.35 -8.66 -5.80
C THR A 176 19.15 -7.35 -6.54
N GLY A 177 20.24 -6.80 -7.11
CA GLY A 177 20.17 -5.60 -7.98
C GLY A 177 19.27 -5.81 -9.21
N VAL A 178 18.82 -4.71 -9.81
CA VAL A 178 17.83 -4.68 -10.91
C VAL A 178 18.20 -5.63 -12.06
N VAL A 179 19.43 -5.61 -12.51
CA VAL A 179 19.91 -6.39 -13.68
C VAL A 179 19.83 -7.90 -13.44
N ARG A 180 20.03 -8.36 -12.22
CA ARG A 180 20.06 -9.79 -11.89
C ARG A 180 18.70 -10.38 -11.52
N LYS A 181 17.65 -9.60 -11.39
CA LYS A 181 16.35 -10.09 -10.90
C LYS A 181 15.69 -11.09 -11.84
N ARG A 182 15.74 -10.87 -13.14
CA ARG A 182 15.20 -11.81 -14.11
C ARG A 182 15.87 -13.19 -14.01
N PHE A 183 17.20 -13.21 -13.97
CA PHE A 183 17.96 -14.46 -13.85
C PHE A 183 17.75 -15.12 -12.48
N GLY A 184 17.69 -14.30 -11.41
CA GLY A 184 17.39 -14.78 -10.07
C GLY A 184 16.00 -15.42 -9.98
N LEU A 185 14.99 -14.82 -10.58
CA LEU A 185 13.64 -15.37 -10.62
C LEU A 185 13.60 -16.70 -11.38
N LEU A 186 14.18 -16.75 -12.58
CA LEU A 186 14.21 -17.97 -13.37
C LEU A 186 14.95 -19.12 -12.64
N SER A 187 16.06 -18.80 -11.97
CA SER A 187 16.81 -19.77 -11.15
C SER A 187 15.99 -20.30 -9.97
N ILE A 188 15.21 -19.43 -9.31
CA ILE A 188 14.33 -19.84 -8.19
C ILE A 188 13.17 -20.71 -8.69
N LEU A 189 12.60 -20.38 -9.85
CA LEU A 189 11.53 -21.17 -10.46
C LEU A 189 12.00 -22.52 -10.95
N ALA A 190 13.24 -22.62 -11.45
CA ALA A 190 13.85 -23.85 -11.93
C ALA A 190 14.37 -24.77 -10.79
N ALA A 191 14.59 -24.21 -9.60
CA ALA A 191 15.16 -24.95 -8.47
C ALA A 191 14.06 -25.60 -7.64
N ASP A 192 14.20 -26.89 -7.32
CA ASP A 192 13.28 -27.61 -6.41
C ASP A 192 13.28 -27.03 -4.99
N LYS A 193 14.44 -26.55 -4.54
CA LYS A 193 14.61 -25.92 -3.23
C LYS A 193 15.40 -24.62 -3.36
N SER A 194 14.80 -23.52 -2.94
CA SER A 194 15.44 -22.20 -2.87
C SER A 194 15.15 -21.53 -1.54
N LYS A 195 16.16 -20.89 -0.93
CA LYS A 195 15.99 -20.06 0.29
C LYS A 195 15.12 -18.82 0.06
N ALA A 196 14.86 -18.46 -1.19
CA ALA A 196 14.02 -17.34 -1.58
C ALA A 196 12.57 -17.75 -1.87
N ARG A 197 12.24 -19.04 -1.86
CA ARG A 197 10.90 -19.59 -2.10
C ARG A 197 10.31 -20.11 -0.79
N PHE A 198 9.07 -19.72 -0.52
CA PHE A 198 8.33 -20.05 0.69
C PHE A 198 6.96 -20.61 0.29
N GLU A 199 6.56 -21.71 0.90
CA GLU A 199 5.25 -22.32 0.74
C GLU A 199 4.48 -22.14 2.05
N VAL A 200 3.52 -21.21 2.08
CA VAL A 200 2.82 -20.79 3.30
C VAL A 200 1.31 -20.83 3.08
N ASN A 201 0.56 -21.30 4.07
CA ASN A 201 -0.87 -21.12 4.08
C ASN A 201 -1.19 -19.67 4.51
N GLN A 202 -1.92 -18.94 3.69
CA GLN A 202 -2.24 -17.53 3.96
C GLN A 202 -2.94 -17.29 5.30
N HIS A 203 -3.72 -18.27 5.82
CA HIS A 203 -4.37 -18.16 7.13
C HIS A 203 -3.39 -18.07 8.30
N GLU A 204 -2.16 -18.53 8.13
CA GLU A 204 -1.16 -18.44 9.18
C GLU A 204 -0.81 -16.98 9.53
N PHE A 205 -1.03 -16.04 8.61
CA PHE A 205 -0.84 -14.61 8.87
C PHE A 205 -1.84 -14.04 9.89
N MET A 206 -3.01 -14.67 10.05
CA MET A 206 -4.00 -14.27 11.06
C MET A 206 -3.54 -14.51 12.50
N GLN A 207 -2.53 -15.35 12.71
CA GLN A 207 -1.96 -15.62 14.06
C GLN A 207 -1.21 -14.40 14.61
N ILE A 208 -0.83 -13.45 13.75
CA ILE A 208 -0.07 -12.27 14.13
C ILE A 208 -1.02 -11.06 14.21
N PRO A 209 -1.00 -10.27 15.29
CA PRO A 209 -1.82 -9.07 15.40
C PRO A 209 -1.65 -8.12 14.21
N GLY A 210 -2.77 -7.68 13.61
CA GLY A 210 -2.78 -6.87 12.40
C GLY A 210 -2.62 -7.66 11.10
N SER A 211 -2.51 -8.99 11.17
CA SER A 211 -2.43 -9.92 10.03
C SER A 211 -1.42 -9.51 8.95
N PRO A 212 -0.16 -9.17 9.29
CA PRO A 212 0.84 -8.78 8.31
C PRO A 212 1.22 -9.96 7.41
N ILE A 213 1.50 -9.69 6.12
CA ILE A 213 1.93 -10.71 5.16
C ILE A 213 3.43 -10.98 5.34
N VAL A 214 3.79 -11.75 6.36
CA VAL A 214 5.18 -12.05 6.75
C VAL A 214 5.52 -13.51 6.45
N TYR A 215 5.41 -13.91 5.21
CA TYR A 215 5.57 -15.28 4.72
C TYR A 215 6.95 -15.88 5.02
N TRP A 216 7.98 -15.08 5.32
CA TRP A 216 9.34 -15.52 5.68
C TRP A 216 9.53 -15.85 7.15
N LEU A 217 8.54 -15.59 8.00
CA LEU A 217 8.63 -15.94 9.42
C LEU A 217 8.52 -17.45 9.63
N SER A 218 9.41 -17.99 10.46
CA SER A 218 9.34 -19.37 10.86
C SER A 218 8.11 -19.66 11.73
N LYS A 219 7.66 -20.92 11.74
CA LYS A 219 6.53 -21.35 12.57
C LYS A 219 6.71 -21.01 14.06
N PRO A 220 7.89 -21.26 14.70
CA PRO A 220 8.11 -20.89 16.11
C PRO A 220 7.96 -19.39 16.36
N MET A 221 8.39 -18.53 15.42
CA MET A 221 8.22 -17.08 15.57
C MET A 221 6.74 -16.68 15.49
N ARG A 222 5.95 -17.25 14.58
CA ARG A 222 4.51 -16.98 14.51
C ARG A 222 3.80 -17.44 15.78
N GLU A 223 4.14 -18.62 16.30
CA GLU A 223 3.60 -19.13 17.56
C GLU A 223 3.96 -18.24 18.76
N ALA A 224 5.14 -17.63 18.77
CA ALA A 224 5.53 -16.68 19.80
C ALA A 224 4.63 -15.44 19.80
N PHE A 225 4.23 -14.94 18.63
CA PHE A 225 3.23 -13.85 18.54
C PHE A 225 1.84 -14.27 19.02
N ALA A 226 1.42 -15.51 18.72
CA ALA A 226 0.11 -16.00 19.11
C ALA A 226 0.00 -16.26 20.63
N LYS A 227 1.10 -16.71 21.27
CA LYS A 227 1.13 -17.08 22.69
C LYS A 227 1.72 -15.99 23.58
N GLY A 228 2.51 -15.07 23.03
CA GLY A 228 3.20 -14.03 23.76
C GLY A 228 2.28 -12.90 24.21
N LYS A 229 2.65 -12.24 25.30
CA LYS A 229 1.98 -11.00 25.71
C LYS A 229 2.43 -9.84 24.84
N ALA A 230 1.48 -9.02 24.40
CA ALA A 230 1.81 -7.84 23.61
C ALA A 230 2.57 -6.82 24.48
N LEU A 231 3.62 -6.18 23.93
CA LEU A 231 4.40 -5.18 24.66
C LEU A 231 3.52 -4.08 25.27
N LYS A 232 2.42 -3.70 24.60
CA LYS A 232 1.44 -2.71 25.11
C LYS A 232 0.79 -3.09 26.43
N GLU A 233 0.79 -4.38 26.82
CA GLU A 233 0.24 -4.87 28.08
C GLU A 233 1.24 -4.71 29.24
N ILE A 234 2.55 -4.67 28.91
CA ILE A 234 3.64 -4.60 29.88
C ILE A 234 4.18 -3.17 29.97
N ALA A 235 4.24 -2.45 28.85
CA ALA A 235 4.80 -1.12 28.75
C ALA A 235 3.93 -0.24 27.83
N LYS A 236 3.94 1.07 28.11
CA LYS A 236 3.30 2.09 27.26
C LYS A 236 4.37 2.71 26.38
N PRO A 237 4.56 2.29 25.12
CA PRO A 237 5.48 2.95 24.21
C PRO A 237 5.04 4.39 24.02
N ARG A 238 5.98 5.32 24.17
CA ARG A 238 5.74 6.75 23.96
C ARG A 238 6.55 7.20 22.76
N HIS A 239 5.94 7.98 21.93
CA HIS A 239 6.67 8.74 20.92
C HIS A 239 7.50 9.80 21.65
N GLY A 240 8.78 9.94 21.29
CA GLY A 240 9.62 10.99 21.82
C GLY A 240 9.13 12.38 21.36
N MET A 241 9.93 13.40 21.59
CA MET A 241 9.58 14.76 21.21
C MET A 241 9.44 14.88 19.68
N ALA A 242 8.32 15.43 19.23
CA ALA A 242 8.10 15.83 17.86
C ALA A 242 8.11 17.35 17.77
N THR A 243 9.02 17.91 16.98
CA THR A 243 9.25 19.35 16.90
C THR A 243 8.26 20.08 15.97
N GLY A 244 7.53 19.34 15.13
CA GLY A 244 6.64 19.92 14.11
C GLY A 244 7.38 20.65 12.98
N ASN A 245 8.15 21.68 13.31
CA ASN A 245 9.01 22.39 12.37
C ASN A 245 10.45 22.41 12.87
N ASN A 246 11.29 21.56 12.28
CA ASN A 246 12.69 21.42 12.69
C ASN A 246 13.52 22.65 12.42
N ASP A 247 13.29 23.31 11.29
CA ASP A 247 14.08 24.46 10.86
C ASP A 247 13.82 25.68 11.75
N ALA A 248 12.65 25.72 12.40
CA ALA A 248 12.34 26.78 13.36
C ALA A 248 12.95 26.54 14.74
N VAL A 249 13.02 25.27 15.22
CA VAL A 249 13.31 24.96 16.63
C VAL A 249 14.60 24.18 16.86
N LEU A 250 15.29 23.76 15.81
CA LEU A 250 16.57 23.06 15.93
C LEU A 250 17.71 23.91 15.36
N ARG A 251 18.83 23.90 16.06
CA ARG A 251 20.08 24.52 15.61
C ARG A 251 21.24 23.57 15.89
N THR A 252 22.28 23.68 15.10
CA THR A 252 23.53 23.01 15.43
C THR A 252 24.29 23.80 16.52
N TRP A 253 25.14 23.11 17.27
CA TRP A 253 25.83 23.74 18.38
C TRP A 253 26.77 24.90 17.96
N GLN A 254 27.16 24.93 16.68
CA GLN A 254 27.98 26.02 16.11
C GLN A 254 27.18 27.31 15.90
N GLU A 255 25.87 27.21 15.69
CA GLU A 255 25.00 28.35 15.42
C GLU A 255 24.60 29.11 16.69
N ILE A 256 24.88 28.56 17.86
CA ILE A 256 24.38 29.08 19.12
C ILE A 256 25.55 29.38 20.08
N SER A 257 25.52 30.55 20.71
CA SER A 257 26.46 30.88 21.76
C SER A 257 26.37 29.91 22.94
N ARG A 258 27.51 29.39 23.40
CA ARG A 258 27.57 28.45 24.54
C ARG A 258 26.92 29.03 25.82
N LYS A 259 26.91 30.35 25.98
CA LYS A 259 26.31 31.03 27.14
C LYS A 259 24.76 30.92 27.16
N LYS A 260 24.13 30.62 26.01
CA LYS A 260 22.69 30.49 25.89
C LYS A 260 22.21 29.03 25.99
N ILE A 261 23.13 28.07 26.16
CA ILE A 261 22.82 26.64 26.20
C ILE A 261 22.90 26.15 27.65
N ASP A 262 21.78 25.65 28.18
CA ASP A 262 21.77 24.95 29.47
C ASP A 262 21.90 23.45 29.24
N ARG A 263 22.92 22.84 29.79
CA ARG A 263 23.23 21.40 29.70
C ARG A 263 22.94 20.66 31.00
N SER A 264 22.52 21.33 32.03
CA SER A 264 22.28 20.77 33.37
C SER A 264 20.84 20.26 33.52
N VAL A 265 19.91 20.70 32.66
CA VAL A 265 18.52 20.35 32.75
C VAL A 265 18.30 18.86 32.43
N ILE A 266 17.75 18.12 33.39
CA ILE A 266 17.46 16.68 33.29
C ILE A 266 15.98 16.35 33.46
N SER A 267 15.13 17.32 33.75
CA SER A 267 13.69 17.15 33.95
C SER A 267 12.86 18.24 33.30
N GLN A 268 11.58 17.95 33.01
CA GLN A 268 10.64 18.95 32.48
C GLN A 268 10.42 20.13 33.44
N LYS A 269 10.51 19.90 34.77
CA LYS A 269 10.37 20.96 35.78
C LYS A 269 11.53 21.92 35.68
N GLU A 270 12.75 21.40 35.66
CA GLU A 270 13.96 22.22 35.52
C GLU A 270 13.98 22.97 34.18
N LEU A 271 13.47 22.35 33.11
CA LEU A 271 13.33 22.98 31.81
C LEU A 271 12.44 24.24 31.88
N ALA A 272 11.31 24.12 32.60
CA ALA A 272 10.36 25.23 32.75
C ALA A 272 10.91 26.38 33.68
N GLU A 273 11.84 26.05 34.59
CA GLU A 273 12.45 26.99 35.50
C GLU A 273 13.73 27.62 34.93
N SER A 274 14.34 27.01 33.89
CA SER A 274 15.57 27.51 33.28
C SER A 274 15.33 28.78 32.47
N LYS A 275 16.25 29.72 32.57
CA LYS A 275 16.27 30.96 31.77
C LYS A 275 17.02 30.82 30.45
N ALA A 276 17.55 29.64 30.16
CA ALA A 276 18.24 29.38 28.90
C ALA A 276 17.29 29.30 27.74
N GLU A 277 17.73 29.73 26.56
CA GLU A 277 16.95 29.67 25.35
C GLU A 277 17.09 28.32 24.65
N TRP A 278 18.18 27.61 24.90
CA TRP A 278 18.54 26.40 24.15
C TRP A 278 18.95 25.25 25.06
N PHE A 279 18.54 24.04 24.66
CA PHE A 279 18.79 22.81 25.40
C PHE A 279 19.30 21.72 24.47
N PRO A 280 20.25 20.87 24.90
CA PRO A 280 20.69 19.73 24.07
C PRO A 280 19.57 18.74 23.83
N ILE A 281 19.46 18.27 22.60
CA ILE A 281 18.52 17.22 22.22
C ILE A 281 19.21 16.12 21.41
N ASN A 282 18.94 14.86 21.74
CA ASN A 282 19.34 13.70 20.96
C ASN A 282 18.25 13.39 19.94
N ARG A 283 18.50 13.63 18.66
CA ARG A 283 17.51 13.44 17.62
C ARG A 283 17.79 12.27 16.68
N CYS A 284 19.04 12.09 16.29
CA CYS A 284 19.44 11.03 15.37
C CYS A 284 20.86 10.57 15.74
N LEU A 285 21.12 9.28 15.65
CA LEU A 285 22.44 8.70 15.88
C LEU A 285 23.53 9.33 15.00
N LEU A 286 23.17 9.83 13.82
CA LEU A 286 24.07 10.52 12.90
C LEU A 286 24.70 11.79 13.50
N TYR A 287 23.99 12.47 14.41
CA TYR A 287 24.43 13.72 15.04
C TYR A 287 24.93 13.56 16.49
N THR A 288 24.62 12.44 17.11
CA THR A 288 24.89 12.22 18.54
C THR A 288 25.99 11.20 18.80
N SER A 289 26.26 10.34 17.85
CA SER A 289 27.28 9.31 17.93
C SER A 289 27.86 9.09 16.52
N PRO A 290 28.97 9.76 16.17
CA PRO A 290 29.59 9.54 14.86
C PRO A 290 29.93 8.06 14.73
N SER A 291 29.23 7.39 13.84
CA SER A 291 29.53 6.02 13.47
C SER A 291 30.83 6.01 12.65
N PRO A 292 31.65 4.97 12.71
CA PRO A 292 32.79 4.81 11.81
C PRO A 292 32.41 4.88 10.31
N ARG A 293 31.11 4.84 9.99
CA ARG A 293 30.58 5.02 8.63
C ARG A 293 30.45 6.49 8.22
N ASP A 294 30.42 7.40 9.18
CA ASP A 294 30.20 8.84 8.95
C ASP A 294 31.53 9.62 8.80
N THR A 295 32.64 8.93 8.85
CA THR A 295 34.00 9.47 8.72
C THR A 295 34.63 9.23 7.35
N ARG A 296 33.80 8.96 6.32
CA ARG A 296 34.28 8.82 4.93
C ARG A 296 33.69 9.88 4.02
#